data_0fb2bcaf1bfc729ac3888d289d7933c6
#
_entry.id   0fb2bcaf1bfc729ac3888d289d7933c6
#
_cell.length_a   1.000
_cell.length_b   1.000
_cell.length_c   1.000
_cell.angle_alpha   90.00
_cell.angle_beta   90.00
_cell.angle_gamma   90.00
#
_symmetry.space_group_name_H-M   'P 1'
#
loop_
_entity.id
_entity.type
_entity.pdbx_description
1 polymer ?
#
loop_
_entity_poly.entity_id
_entity_poly.type
_entity_poly.pdbx_seq_one_letter_code
_entity_poly.pdbx_strand_id
1 'polypeptide(L)'
;MKIENRTGHSVSISDIERNFAPKEEVSFYEISKQELLKSMSLRNLIRSSRFYPIEIDNESSLEVNLKKESDIVLSMSSSEKEQKNSGVILRGQFLDYSGYAKVNRNLAAVIKKNNIPISINAVDSAHPRLIGSDLVLSSSFTYTNSSFGDVVIDSVVPSFDAGRGRKKSILYTTVEAYTVPDSFSKIFDQYDEIWTTSNFCKTVISGKTNKPVHVVPGIVDFENYTASGEKFDLHGKAKSFKFISVFNWNHRKGADALIRAYCQAVSGTDDVSLILVCRKRRVSGPARGVKDEVEKEIANVKMANPPHIVRLTKEINEIQLASLYRSCDAFVLPTRGEGYGLPYLEAGLCGIPVIGTKVSAVQDILSEDTSLLIDIDGFRKVPENATGCYFWDGQMMADLTSKDFINRLAEGMRDMVNNYHKYAEKNKAFQNFIYTKCSSHAVFNTVKDLLP
;
A
#
# COMPACT_ATOMS: atom_id res chain seq x y z
N MET A 1 -9.14 -22.98 -8.43
CA MET A 1 -7.70 -23.08 -8.15
C MET A 1 -7.42 -24.50 -7.64
N LYS A 2 -6.36 -25.13 -8.09
CA LYS A 2 -5.88 -26.41 -7.56
C LYS A 2 -4.64 -26.18 -6.74
N ILE A 3 -4.43 -26.97 -5.68
CA ILE A 3 -3.19 -27.03 -4.90
C ILE A 3 -2.66 -28.44 -4.90
N GLU A 4 -1.35 -28.58 -4.86
CA GLU A 4 -0.66 -29.86 -4.78
C GLU A 4 0.13 -29.94 -3.46
N ASN A 5 0.00 -31.05 -2.75
CA ASN A 5 0.87 -31.38 -1.64
C ASN A 5 2.20 -31.94 -2.17
N ARG A 6 3.26 -31.15 -2.17
CA ARG A 6 4.62 -31.56 -2.59
C ARG A 6 5.51 -32.05 -1.42
N THR A 7 4.93 -32.27 -0.27
CA THR A 7 5.65 -32.90 0.83
C THR A 7 5.78 -34.41 0.61
N GLY A 8 6.78 -35.04 1.18
CA GLY A 8 6.93 -36.51 1.18
C GLY A 8 5.93 -37.24 2.09
N HIS A 9 5.04 -36.50 2.79
CA HIS A 9 4.15 -37.02 3.81
C HIS A 9 2.75 -36.42 3.65
N SER A 10 1.73 -37.14 4.18
CA SER A 10 0.39 -36.54 4.30
C SER A 10 0.40 -35.37 5.25
N VAL A 11 -0.34 -34.29 4.87
CA VAL A 11 -0.45 -33.07 5.65
C VAL A 11 -1.89 -32.88 6.08
N SER A 12 -2.09 -32.77 7.40
CA SER A 12 -3.39 -32.44 7.98
C SER A 12 -3.53 -30.94 8.16
N ILE A 13 -4.68 -30.41 7.78
CA ILE A 13 -5.05 -29.01 7.99
C ILE A 13 -6.23 -29.00 8.96
N SER A 14 -5.91 -28.87 10.24
CA SER A 14 -6.86 -29.06 11.35
C SER A 14 -7.98 -28.01 11.40
N ASP A 15 -7.73 -26.80 10.92
CA ASP A 15 -8.72 -25.70 10.94
C ASP A 15 -9.74 -25.77 9.79
N ILE A 16 -9.57 -26.71 8.85
CA ILE A 16 -10.57 -27.06 7.83
C ILE A 16 -10.83 -28.58 7.79
N GLU A 17 -10.34 -29.33 8.79
CA GLU A 17 -10.54 -30.78 8.97
C GLU A 17 -10.19 -31.62 7.73
N ARG A 18 -9.16 -31.25 6.99
CA ARG A 18 -8.73 -31.95 5.78
C ARG A 18 -7.31 -32.51 5.86
N ASN A 19 -7.15 -33.69 5.25
CA ASN A 19 -5.86 -34.35 5.05
C ASN A 19 -5.53 -34.39 3.57
N PHE A 20 -4.28 -34.10 3.22
CA PHE A 20 -3.76 -34.16 1.86
C PHE A 20 -2.66 -35.22 1.78
N ALA A 21 -2.83 -36.22 0.92
CA ALA A 21 -1.80 -37.20 0.64
C ALA A 21 -0.61 -36.58 -0.11
N PRO A 22 0.59 -37.23 -0.10
CA PRO A 22 1.70 -36.77 -0.91
C PRO A 22 1.32 -36.71 -2.40
N LYS A 23 1.65 -35.59 -3.05
CA LYS A 23 1.30 -35.29 -4.46
C LYS A 23 -0.20 -35.24 -4.77
N GLU A 24 -1.05 -35.19 -3.77
CA GLU A 24 -2.48 -35.00 -3.99
C GLU A 24 -2.77 -33.60 -4.52
N GLU A 25 -3.53 -33.54 -5.59
CA GLU A 25 -4.09 -32.32 -6.17
C GLU A 25 -5.52 -32.14 -5.69
N VAL A 26 -5.84 -30.97 -5.16
CA VAL A 26 -7.20 -30.64 -4.67
C VAL A 26 -7.74 -29.43 -5.37
N SER A 27 -8.94 -29.55 -5.91
CA SER A 27 -9.65 -28.41 -6.52
C SER A 27 -10.16 -27.47 -5.44
N PHE A 28 -9.96 -26.17 -5.61
CA PHE A 28 -10.51 -25.15 -4.71
C PHE A 28 -12.05 -25.01 -4.78
N TYR A 29 -12.71 -25.69 -5.69
CA TYR A 29 -14.18 -25.85 -5.63
C TYR A 29 -14.64 -26.64 -4.41
N GLU A 30 -13.76 -27.46 -3.84
CA GLU A 30 -14.05 -28.25 -2.66
C GLU A 30 -13.72 -27.50 -1.35
N ILE A 31 -12.97 -26.39 -1.45
CA ILE A 31 -12.65 -25.50 -0.33
C ILE A 31 -13.27 -24.15 -0.63
N SER A 32 -14.25 -23.75 0.14
CA SER A 32 -14.89 -22.45 -0.06
C SER A 32 -13.89 -21.29 0.12
N LYS A 33 -14.12 -20.18 -0.59
CA LYS A 33 -13.32 -18.94 -0.43
C LYS A 33 -13.26 -18.51 1.04
N GLN A 34 -14.34 -18.73 1.81
CA GLN A 34 -14.41 -18.38 3.23
C GLN A 34 -13.54 -19.30 4.09
N GLU A 35 -13.51 -20.60 3.79
CA GLU A 35 -12.65 -21.55 4.49
C GLU A 35 -11.17 -21.24 4.23
N LEU A 36 -10.81 -20.96 2.98
CA LEU A 36 -9.44 -20.56 2.62
C LEU A 36 -9.01 -19.28 3.35
N LEU A 37 -9.89 -18.29 3.45
CA LEU A 37 -9.64 -17.03 4.13
C LEU A 37 -9.53 -17.20 5.66
N LYS A 38 -10.24 -18.16 6.24
CA LYS A 38 -10.22 -18.46 7.67
C LYS A 38 -9.07 -19.39 8.07
N SER A 39 -8.61 -20.27 7.17
CA SER A 39 -7.58 -21.25 7.49
C SER A 39 -6.19 -20.63 7.64
N MET A 40 -5.77 -20.43 8.87
CA MET A 40 -4.39 -20.02 9.21
C MET A 40 -3.37 -21.10 8.82
N SER A 41 -3.70 -22.38 9.00
CA SER A 41 -2.83 -23.51 8.72
C SER A 41 -2.59 -23.67 7.22
N LEU A 42 -3.63 -23.61 6.38
CA LEU A 42 -3.50 -23.67 4.92
C LEU A 42 -2.69 -22.48 4.39
N ARG A 43 -2.94 -21.28 4.88
CA ARG A 43 -2.15 -20.08 4.53
C ARG A 43 -0.68 -20.22 4.90
N ASN A 44 -0.38 -20.81 6.07
CA ASN A 44 0.99 -21.06 6.50
C ASN A 44 1.68 -22.15 5.66
N LEU A 45 0.95 -23.18 5.25
CA LEU A 45 1.48 -24.22 4.36
C LEU A 45 1.77 -23.67 2.95
N ILE A 46 0.90 -22.89 2.38
CA ILE A 46 1.14 -22.15 1.11
C ILE A 46 2.35 -21.23 1.27
N ARG A 47 2.44 -20.49 2.39
CA ARG A 47 3.57 -19.60 2.70
C ARG A 47 4.89 -20.32 2.90
N SER A 48 4.88 -21.54 3.45
CA SER A 48 6.08 -22.35 3.67
C SER A 48 6.55 -23.09 2.41
N SER A 49 5.94 -22.83 1.26
CA SER A 49 6.20 -23.54 0.01
C SER A 49 5.96 -25.04 0.04
N ARG A 50 5.15 -25.53 0.98
CA ARG A 50 4.78 -26.95 1.08
C ARG A 50 3.55 -27.32 0.26
N PHE A 51 2.73 -26.30 -0.07
CA PHE A 51 1.60 -26.39 -1.00
C PHE A 51 1.76 -25.34 -2.09
N TYR A 52 1.45 -25.73 -3.33
CA TYR A 52 1.64 -24.91 -4.51
C TYR A 52 0.31 -24.78 -5.25
N PRO A 53 -0.11 -23.56 -5.64
CA PRO A 53 -1.20 -23.41 -6.58
C PRO A 53 -0.77 -23.96 -7.94
N ILE A 54 -1.54 -24.88 -8.52
CA ILE A 54 -1.24 -25.51 -9.80
C ILE A 54 -2.13 -24.96 -10.91
N GLU A 55 -3.38 -24.58 -10.60
CA GLU A 55 -4.36 -24.14 -11.59
C GLU A 55 -5.35 -23.16 -10.99
N ILE A 56 -5.66 -22.11 -11.70
CA ILE A 56 -6.69 -21.14 -11.32
C ILE A 56 -7.78 -21.22 -12.37
N ASP A 57 -8.97 -21.58 -11.90
CA ASP A 57 -10.07 -21.93 -12.77
C ASP A 57 -10.58 -20.86 -13.70
N ASN A 58 -10.89 -21.39 -14.80
CA ASN A 58 -11.72 -21.18 -15.94
C ASN A 58 -11.19 -20.26 -17.02
N GLU A 59 -10.76 -20.94 -18.06
CA GLU A 59 -10.47 -20.51 -19.43
C GLU A 59 -9.06 -19.97 -19.73
N SER A 60 -8.17 -19.87 -18.76
CA SER A 60 -6.74 -19.72 -19.03
C SER A 60 -5.91 -20.38 -17.94
N SER A 61 -5.30 -21.51 -18.26
CA SER A 61 -4.39 -22.24 -17.37
C SER A 61 -3.16 -21.36 -17.05
N LEU A 62 -2.99 -21.03 -15.78
CA LEU A 62 -1.74 -20.47 -15.26
C LEU A 62 -0.93 -21.63 -14.70
N GLU A 63 0.02 -22.18 -15.46
CA GLU A 63 1.00 -23.11 -14.92
C GLU A 63 2.04 -22.34 -14.10
N VAL A 64 1.98 -22.52 -12.79
CA VAL A 64 3.05 -22.07 -11.90
C VAL A 64 4.11 -23.16 -11.81
N ASN A 65 5.11 -23.09 -12.68
CA ASN A 65 6.27 -23.98 -12.63
C ASN A 65 7.31 -23.42 -11.66
N LEU A 66 7.36 -23.98 -10.45
CA LEU A 66 8.36 -23.62 -9.45
C LEU A 66 9.62 -24.45 -9.67
N LYS A 67 10.64 -23.90 -10.27
CA LYS A 67 12.01 -24.44 -10.28
C LYS A 67 12.81 -23.76 -9.19
N LYS A 68 13.12 -24.50 -8.11
CA LYS A 68 13.99 -24.15 -6.96
C LYS A 68 13.56 -22.94 -6.12
N GLU A 69 13.92 -22.93 -4.84
CA GLU A 69 13.54 -22.01 -3.76
C GLU A 69 13.72 -20.51 -4.00
N SER A 70 14.24 -20.10 -5.15
CA SER A 70 14.50 -18.71 -5.51
C SER A 70 13.63 -18.13 -6.62
N ASP A 71 12.89 -18.94 -7.39
CA ASP A 71 12.22 -18.45 -8.58
C ASP A 71 10.75 -18.90 -8.65
N ILE A 72 9.84 -18.03 -8.22
CA ILE A 72 8.45 -18.12 -8.68
C ILE A 72 8.43 -17.49 -10.07
N VAL A 73 8.66 -18.29 -11.08
CA VAL A 73 8.42 -17.90 -12.47
C VAL A 73 6.97 -18.20 -12.76
N LEU A 74 6.17 -17.15 -12.93
CA LEU A 74 4.87 -17.26 -13.58
C LEU A 74 5.14 -17.60 -15.05
N SER A 75 5.20 -18.89 -15.40
CA SER A 75 5.22 -19.28 -16.81
C SER A 75 3.81 -19.13 -17.33
N MET A 76 3.60 -18.07 -18.09
CA MET A 76 2.40 -17.90 -18.89
C MET A 76 2.53 -18.82 -20.08
N SER A 77 1.67 -19.85 -20.19
CA SER A 77 1.57 -20.58 -21.46
C SER A 77 1.00 -19.61 -22.49
N SER A 78 1.87 -19.10 -23.35
CA SER A 78 1.45 -18.48 -24.59
C SER A 78 0.85 -19.56 -25.48
N SER A 79 -0.45 -19.79 -25.42
CA SER A 79 -1.13 -20.22 -26.64
C SER A 79 -1.08 -19.00 -27.55
N GLU A 80 -0.10 -18.97 -28.44
CA GLU A 80 -0.01 -18.05 -29.57
C GLU A 80 -1.20 -18.28 -30.52
N LYS A 81 -2.38 -17.88 -30.09
CA LYS A 81 -3.36 -17.29 -31.00
C LYS A 81 -3.25 -15.80 -30.74
N GLU A 82 -2.84 -15.05 -31.77
CA GLU A 82 -3.02 -13.61 -31.84
C GLU A 82 -4.50 -13.29 -31.57
N GLN A 83 -4.90 -13.30 -30.28
CA GLN A 83 -6.07 -12.60 -29.87
C GLN A 83 -5.73 -11.12 -30.13
N LYS A 84 -6.43 -10.52 -31.08
CA LYS A 84 -6.49 -9.07 -31.22
C LYS A 84 -6.64 -8.54 -29.82
N ASN A 85 -5.58 -7.94 -29.23
CA ASN A 85 -5.60 -7.33 -27.93
C ASN A 85 -6.44 -6.04 -27.99
N SER A 86 -7.75 -6.20 -28.20
CA SER A 86 -8.74 -5.13 -28.08
C SER A 86 -9.04 -4.97 -26.59
N GLY A 87 -8.48 -3.96 -25.95
CA GLY A 87 -8.72 -3.72 -24.53
C GLY A 87 -7.58 -2.94 -23.87
N VAL A 88 -7.62 -2.94 -22.55
CA VAL A 88 -6.66 -2.24 -21.69
C VAL A 88 -5.54 -3.21 -21.30
N ILE A 89 -4.29 -2.75 -21.43
CA ILE A 89 -3.15 -3.36 -20.74
C ILE A 89 -2.79 -2.45 -19.56
N LEU A 90 -2.90 -2.97 -18.34
CA LEU A 90 -2.43 -2.30 -17.14
C LEU A 90 -1.06 -2.86 -16.77
N ARG A 91 -0.04 -2.03 -16.95
CA ARG A 91 1.35 -2.39 -16.72
C ARG A 91 1.82 -1.74 -15.42
N GLY A 92 2.39 -2.52 -14.49
CA GLY A 92 2.82 -2.00 -13.20
C GLY A 92 3.15 -3.08 -12.17
N GLN A 93 3.29 -2.67 -10.93
CA GLN A 93 3.49 -3.59 -9.80
C GLN A 93 2.15 -4.20 -9.39
N PHE A 94 2.15 -5.53 -9.16
CA PHE A 94 0.95 -6.28 -8.78
C PHE A 94 1.19 -7.29 -7.65
N LEU A 95 2.42 -7.78 -7.50
CA LEU A 95 2.75 -8.97 -6.72
C LEU A 95 3.42 -8.64 -5.38
N ASP A 96 3.33 -7.40 -4.92
CA ASP A 96 3.83 -6.96 -3.62
C ASP A 96 2.79 -6.12 -2.84
N TYR A 97 3.16 -5.67 -1.64
CA TYR A 97 2.34 -4.81 -0.77
C TYR A 97 2.63 -3.32 -0.89
N SER A 98 3.24 -2.88 -1.99
CA SER A 98 3.45 -1.45 -2.24
C SER A 98 2.12 -0.73 -2.50
N GLY A 99 2.11 0.58 -2.29
CA GLY A 99 0.93 1.41 -2.60
C GLY A 99 0.54 1.33 -4.08
N TYR A 100 1.51 1.26 -5.00
CA TYR A 100 1.25 1.05 -6.43
C TYR A 100 0.56 -0.28 -6.69
N ALA A 101 1.07 -1.37 -6.12
CA ALA A 101 0.47 -2.69 -6.34
C ALA A 101 -0.96 -2.79 -5.78
N LYS A 102 -1.25 -2.18 -4.63
CA LYS A 102 -2.62 -2.09 -4.09
C LYS A 102 -3.55 -1.34 -5.03
N VAL A 103 -3.15 -0.15 -5.47
CA VAL A 103 -3.95 0.68 -6.40
C VAL A 103 -4.18 -0.07 -7.71
N ASN A 104 -3.16 -0.74 -8.26
CA ASN A 104 -3.25 -1.47 -9.51
C ASN A 104 -4.19 -2.66 -9.43
N ARG A 105 -4.11 -3.47 -8.37
CA ARG A 105 -5.04 -4.59 -8.18
C ARG A 105 -6.49 -4.12 -8.09
N ASN A 106 -6.74 -3.05 -7.34
CA ASN A 106 -8.08 -2.50 -7.18
C ASN A 106 -8.60 -1.87 -8.46
N LEU A 107 -7.77 -1.15 -9.21
CA LEU A 107 -8.14 -0.58 -10.51
C LEU A 107 -8.44 -1.69 -11.53
N ALA A 108 -7.59 -2.72 -11.61
CA ALA A 108 -7.82 -3.87 -12.50
C ALA A 108 -9.12 -4.60 -12.17
N ALA A 109 -9.41 -4.81 -10.87
CA ALA A 109 -10.65 -5.45 -10.44
C ALA A 109 -11.88 -4.63 -10.87
N VAL A 110 -11.82 -3.31 -10.75
CA VAL A 110 -12.92 -2.42 -11.15
C VAL A 110 -13.12 -2.40 -12.66
N ILE A 111 -12.05 -2.29 -13.45
CA ILE A 111 -12.11 -2.33 -14.92
C ILE A 111 -12.73 -3.66 -15.36
N LYS A 112 -12.25 -4.79 -14.83
CA LYS A 112 -12.77 -6.13 -15.11
C LYS A 112 -14.24 -6.28 -14.71
N LYS A 113 -14.64 -5.80 -13.54
CA LYS A 113 -16.02 -5.86 -13.04
C LYS A 113 -17.01 -5.12 -13.94
N ASN A 114 -16.55 -4.10 -14.65
CA ASN A 114 -17.35 -3.32 -15.59
C ASN A 114 -17.27 -3.83 -17.05
N ASN A 115 -16.85 -5.09 -17.23
CA ASN A 115 -16.79 -5.79 -18.51
C ASN A 115 -15.87 -5.13 -19.56
N ILE A 116 -14.88 -4.37 -19.14
CA ILE A 116 -13.84 -3.84 -20.03
C ILE A 116 -12.73 -4.90 -20.10
N PRO A 117 -12.36 -5.39 -21.30
CA PRO A 117 -11.28 -6.34 -21.46
C PRO A 117 -9.97 -5.77 -20.93
N ILE A 118 -9.33 -6.47 -20.00
CA ILE A 118 -8.09 -6.05 -19.37
C ILE A 118 -7.10 -7.20 -19.25
N SER A 119 -5.83 -6.91 -19.56
CA SER A 119 -4.69 -7.79 -19.31
C SER A 119 -3.66 -7.09 -18.45
N ILE A 120 -2.94 -7.84 -17.63
CA ILE A 120 -1.94 -7.33 -16.72
C ILE A 120 -0.54 -7.61 -17.27
N ASN A 121 0.29 -6.56 -17.35
CA ASN A 121 1.72 -6.69 -17.54
C ASN A 121 2.42 -6.34 -16.22
N ALA A 122 2.75 -7.36 -15.42
CA ALA A 122 3.39 -7.18 -14.13
C ALA A 122 4.88 -6.90 -14.29
N VAL A 123 5.33 -5.75 -13.80
CA VAL A 123 6.74 -5.32 -13.80
C VAL A 123 7.36 -5.41 -12.40
N ASP A 124 6.90 -6.37 -11.62
CA ASP A 124 7.40 -6.61 -10.27
C ASP A 124 8.86 -7.07 -10.28
N SER A 125 9.59 -6.73 -9.23
CA SER A 125 10.88 -7.35 -8.96
C SER A 125 10.70 -8.86 -8.69
N ALA A 126 11.67 -9.68 -9.06
CA ALA A 126 11.68 -11.14 -9.19
C ALA A 126 11.12 -12.01 -8.03
N HIS A 127 10.56 -11.43 -6.98
CA HIS A 127 10.03 -12.16 -5.83
C HIS A 127 8.63 -11.66 -5.45
N PRO A 128 7.57 -12.35 -5.90
CA PRO A 128 6.21 -12.10 -5.42
C PRO A 128 6.15 -12.25 -3.90
N ARG A 129 5.53 -11.26 -3.22
CA ARG A 129 5.41 -11.24 -1.75
C ARG A 129 3.99 -11.42 -1.26
N LEU A 130 3.03 -11.52 -2.16
CA LEU A 130 1.62 -11.66 -1.79
C LEU A 130 1.35 -13.02 -1.13
N ILE A 131 0.46 -13.00 -0.16
CA ILE A 131 -0.01 -14.19 0.57
C ILE A 131 -1.53 -14.16 0.71
N GLY A 132 -2.14 -15.33 0.81
CA GLY A 132 -3.57 -15.47 1.09
C GLY A 132 -4.46 -14.85 0.02
N SER A 133 -5.47 -14.09 0.44
CA SER A 133 -6.47 -13.45 -0.43
C SER A 133 -5.88 -12.53 -1.51
N ASP A 134 -4.78 -11.86 -1.20
CA ASP A 134 -4.15 -10.92 -2.13
C ASP A 134 -3.50 -11.66 -3.29
N LEU A 135 -2.94 -12.85 -3.04
CA LEU A 135 -2.44 -13.74 -4.08
C LEU A 135 -3.60 -14.27 -4.95
N VAL A 136 -4.72 -14.67 -4.32
CA VAL A 136 -5.92 -15.13 -5.03
C VAL A 136 -6.49 -14.04 -5.93
N LEU A 137 -6.62 -12.82 -5.43
CA LEU A 137 -7.09 -11.69 -6.24
C LEU A 137 -6.15 -11.45 -7.43
N SER A 138 -4.84 -11.40 -7.18
CA SER A 138 -3.84 -11.19 -8.21
C SER A 138 -3.89 -12.28 -9.29
N SER A 139 -4.05 -13.53 -8.90
CA SER A 139 -4.14 -14.67 -9.81
C SER A 139 -5.45 -14.75 -10.62
N SER A 140 -6.45 -13.96 -10.27
CA SER A 140 -7.72 -13.88 -11.03
C SER A 140 -7.62 -13.06 -12.33
N PHE A 141 -6.48 -12.40 -12.58
CA PHE A 141 -6.29 -11.58 -13.77
C PHE A 141 -5.64 -12.37 -14.91
N THR A 142 -5.92 -11.95 -16.16
CA THR A 142 -5.18 -12.40 -17.34
C THR A 142 -3.85 -11.65 -17.42
N TYR A 143 -2.74 -12.37 -17.46
CA TYR A 143 -1.41 -11.79 -17.57
C TYR A 143 -0.89 -11.81 -19.01
N THR A 144 -0.06 -10.83 -19.35
CA THR A 144 0.63 -10.71 -20.64
C THR A 144 2.03 -10.16 -20.46
N ASN A 145 2.96 -10.56 -21.33
CA ASN A 145 4.27 -9.93 -21.43
C ASN A 145 4.28 -8.75 -22.41
N SER A 146 3.14 -8.49 -23.09
CA SER A 146 3.03 -7.39 -24.04
C SER A 146 2.99 -6.05 -23.31
N SER A 147 3.77 -5.11 -23.79
CA SER A 147 3.66 -3.68 -23.47
C SER A 147 2.97 -2.90 -24.59
N PHE A 148 2.28 -3.58 -25.50
CA PHE A 148 1.62 -3.02 -26.67
C PHE A 148 0.19 -3.51 -26.77
N GLY A 149 -0.79 -2.61 -26.77
CA GLY A 149 -2.23 -2.88 -26.82
C GLY A 149 -3.01 -1.70 -27.39
N ASP A 150 -4.36 -1.76 -27.37
CA ASP A 150 -5.18 -0.62 -27.79
C ASP A 150 -5.03 0.55 -26.84
N VAL A 151 -5.21 0.31 -25.55
CA VAL A 151 -4.89 1.27 -24.48
C VAL A 151 -3.88 0.66 -23.55
N VAL A 152 -2.81 1.37 -23.26
CA VAL A 152 -1.81 0.96 -22.27
C VAL A 152 -1.80 1.96 -21.13
N ILE A 153 -1.99 1.48 -19.92
CA ILE A 153 -1.86 2.25 -18.67
C ILE A 153 -0.62 1.79 -17.96
N ASP A 154 0.42 2.61 -17.97
CA ASP A 154 1.64 2.41 -17.18
C ASP A 154 1.44 2.97 -15.78
N SER A 155 1.17 2.11 -14.80
CA SER A 155 1.05 2.50 -13.39
C SER A 155 2.36 2.27 -12.65
N VAL A 156 3.28 3.19 -12.83
CA VAL A 156 4.66 3.10 -12.38
C VAL A 156 5.20 4.47 -11.98
N VAL A 157 6.34 4.47 -11.30
CA VAL A 157 7.16 5.67 -11.18
C VAL A 157 7.64 6.07 -12.58
N PRO A 158 7.68 7.37 -12.93
CA PRO A 158 8.07 7.82 -14.26
C PRO A 158 9.40 7.22 -14.72
N SER A 159 9.39 6.53 -15.85
CA SER A 159 10.56 5.86 -16.44
C SER A 159 10.57 5.99 -17.96
N PHE A 160 11.72 5.81 -18.60
CA PHE A 160 11.86 5.89 -20.05
C PHE A 160 11.40 4.62 -20.79
N ASP A 161 11.04 3.56 -20.07
CA ASP A 161 10.48 2.34 -20.64
C ASP A 161 8.95 2.41 -20.68
N ALA A 162 8.42 3.26 -21.55
CA ALA A 162 7.00 3.49 -21.70
C ALA A 162 6.32 2.36 -22.54
N GLY A 163 5.18 1.88 -22.06
CA GLY A 163 4.28 1.06 -22.86
C GLY A 163 3.66 1.87 -24.01
N ARG A 164 3.21 1.18 -25.07
CA ARG A 164 2.65 1.84 -26.26
C ARG A 164 1.25 1.34 -26.56
N GLY A 165 0.27 2.23 -26.43
CA GLY A 165 -1.09 2.00 -26.90
C GLY A 165 -1.29 2.42 -28.35
N ARG A 166 -2.00 1.61 -29.13
CA ARG A 166 -2.37 1.97 -30.51
C ARG A 166 -3.33 3.15 -30.58
N LYS A 167 -4.24 3.23 -29.60
CA LYS A 167 -5.23 4.31 -29.48
C LYS A 167 -4.85 5.31 -28.41
N LYS A 168 -4.28 4.84 -27.27
CA LYS A 168 -3.93 5.71 -26.16
C LYS A 168 -2.85 5.07 -25.27
N SER A 169 -1.89 5.88 -24.86
CA SER A 169 -0.87 5.56 -23.86
C SER A 169 -1.05 6.48 -22.65
N ILE A 170 -1.22 5.92 -21.46
CA ILE A 170 -1.52 6.64 -20.23
C ILE A 170 -0.42 6.35 -19.20
N LEU A 171 0.13 7.38 -18.59
CA LEU A 171 0.95 7.22 -17.40
C LEU A 171 0.09 7.44 -16.15
N TYR A 172 -0.09 6.42 -15.32
CA TYR A 172 -0.73 6.57 -14.02
C TYR A 172 0.34 6.60 -12.92
N THR A 173 0.61 7.78 -12.38
CA THR A 173 1.73 7.99 -11.46
C THR A 173 1.40 8.98 -10.35
N THR A 174 2.24 8.99 -9.33
CA THR A 174 2.17 9.94 -8.21
C THR A 174 3.51 10.65 -8.02
N VAL A 175 3.45 11.83 -7.45
CA VAL A 175 4.62 12.58 -7.00
C VAL A 175 4.46 12.95 -5.52
N GLU A 176 5.53 12.83 -4.76
CA GLU A 176 5.49 13.05 -3.32
C GLU A 176 6.20 14.34 -2.87
N ALA A 177 6.92 15.00 -3.79
CA ALA A 177 7.63 16.25 -3.54
C ALA A 177 6.98 17.42 -4.28
N TYR A 178 7.21 18.64 -3.80
CA TYR A 178 6.70 19.87 -4.41
C TYR A 178 7.42 20.26 -5.70
N THR A 179 8.54 19.62 -5.99
CA THR A 179 9.26 19.72 -7.26
C THR A 179 9.58 18.32 -7.77
N VAL A 180 9.80 18.20 -9.07
CA VAL A 180 10.21 16.94 -9.72
C VAL A 180 11.40 17.20 -10.64
N PRO A 181 12.23 16.18 -10.92
CA PRO A 181 13.35 16.33 -11.85
C PRO A 181 12.91 16.85 -13.22
N ASP A 182 13.75 17.65 -13.86
CA ASP A 182 13.44 18.17 -15.21
C ASP A 182 13.36 17.06 -16.26
N SER A 183 14.05 15.94 -16.04
CA SER A 183 13.94 14.75 -16.89
C SER A 183 12.53 14.16 -16.99
N PHE A 184 11.66 14.44 -16.00
CA PHE A 184 10.28 13.93 -16.02
C PHE A 184 9.44 14.54 -17.15
N SER A 185 9.71 15.78 -17.58
CA SER A 185 9.05 16.36 -18.75
C SER A 185 9.19 15.47 -19.98
N LYS A 186 10.40 14.97 -20.26
CA LYS A 186 10.65 14.09 -21.40
C LYS A 186 9.96 12.73 -21.28
N ILE A 187 9.73 12.27 -20.05
CA ILE A 187 8.99 11.02 -19.80
C ILE A 187 7.49 11.28 -20.02
N PHE A 188 6.95 12.36 -19.47
CA PHE A 188 5.54 12.72 -19.63
C PHE A 188 5.16 12.90 -21.10
N ASP A 189 6.04 13.46 -21.91
CA ASP A 189 5.81 13.70 -23.34
C ASP A 189 5.67 12.41 -24.17
N GLN A 190 6.07 11.25 -23.63
CA GLN A 190 5.90 9.95 -24.29
C GLN A 190 4.47 9.41 -24.21
N TYR A 191 3.62 10.00 -23.37
CA TYR A 191 2.24 9.57 -23.15
C TYR A 191 1.25 10.53 -23.78
N ASP A 192 0.05 10.04 -24.09
CA ASP A 192 -1.03 10.89 -24.61
C ASP A 192 -1.67 11.69 -23.47
N GLU A 193 -1.79 11.09 -22.30
CA GLU A 193 -2.29 11.74 -21.09
C GLU A 193 -1.67 11.14 -19.82
N ILE A 194 -1.83 11.84 -18.70
CA ILE A 194 -1.30 11.41 -17.41
C ILE A 194 -2.47 11.34 -16.42
N TRP A 195 -2.54 10.21 -15.71
CA TRP A 195 -3.42 10.06 -14.56
C TRP A 195 -2.60 10.17 -13.28
N THR A 196 -3.21 10.77 -12.27
CA THR A 196 -2.56 10.91 -10.96
C THR A 196 -3.59 10.85 -9.83
N THR A 197 -3.14 10.58 -8.62
CA THR A 197 -4.03 10.22 -7.51
C THR A 197 -4.63 11.41 -6.76
N SER A 198 -4.11 12.64 -6.95
CA SER A 198 -4.48 13.81 -6.15
C SER A 198 -4.36 15.12 -6.92
N ASN A 199 -5.04 16.17 -6.45
CA ASN A 199 -4.92 17.51 -7.03
C ASN A 199 -3.51 18.08 -6.82
N PHE A 200 -2.88 17.79 -5.69
CA PHE A 200 -1.48 18.13 -5.46
C PHE A 200 -0.58 17.57 -6.57
N CYS A 201 -0.67 16.28 -6.83
CA CYS A 201 0.11 15.65 -7.90
C CYS A 201 -0.21 16.26 -9.27
N LYS A 202 -1.50 16.51 -9.57
CA LYS A 202 -1.92 17.19 -10.79
C LYS A 202 -1.23 18.53 -10.94
N THR A 203 -1.22 19.36 -9.91
CA THR A 203 -0.58 20.69 -9.93
C THR A 203 0.91 20.60 -10.24
N VAL A 204 1.64 19.70 -9.55
CA VAL A 204 3.08 19.52 -9.75
C VAL A 204 3.39 18.97 -11.15
N ILE A 205 2.65 17.97 -11.62
CA ILE A 205 2.85 17.35 -12.94
C ILE A 205 2.50 18.34 -14.07
N SER A 206 1.38 19.07 -13.97
CA SER A 206 0.97 20.05 -14.97
C SER A 206 1.96 21.21 -15.13
N GLY A 207 2.79 21.47 -14.12
CA GLY A 207 3.91 22.42 -14.22
C GLY A 207 5.10 21.91 -15.05
N LYS A 208 5.07 20.65 -15.52
CA LYS A 208 6.17 19.99 -16.24
C LYS A 208 5.78 19.42 -17.61
N THR A 209 4.52 19.49 -18.02
CA THR A 209 4.03 19.00 -19.31
C THR A 209 2.80 19.73 -19.77
N ASN A 210 2.58 19.76 -21.09
CA ASN A 210 1.34 20.26 -21.70
C ASN A 210 0.32 19.15 -21.98
N LYS A 211 0.62 17.90 -21.59
CA LYS A 211 -0.30 16.78 -21.75
C LYS A 211 -1.48 16.90 -20.79
N PRO A 212 -2.67 16.41 -21.16
CA PRO A 212 -3.80 16.35 -20.23
C PRO A 212 -3.43 15.58 -18.95
N VAL A 213 -3.75 16.17 -17.78
CA VAL A 213 -3.52 15.52 -16.47
C VAL A 213 -4.86 15.36 -15.77
N HIS A 214 -5.25 14.12 -15.49
CA HIS A 214 -6.50 13.76 -14.85
C HIS A 214 -6.27 13.26 -13.42
N VAL A 215 -7.12 13.67 -12.48
CA VAL A 215 -7.11 13.11 -11.13
C VAL A 215 -7.96 11.85 -11.12
N VAL A 216 -7.32 10.72 -10.92
CA VAL A 216 -7.94 9.40 -10.76
C VAL A 216 -7.55 8.89 -9.38
N PRO A 217 -8.38 9.03 -8.35
CA PRO A 217 -8.05 8.60 -7.00
C PRO A 217 -7.75 7.10 -6.94
N GLY A 218 -6.83 6.71 -6.08
CA GLY A 218 -6.59 5.29 -5.80
C GLY A 218 -7.81 4.67 -5.10
N ILE A 219 -8.23 3.52 -5.57
CA ILE A 219 -9.34 2.78 -4.96
C ILE A 219 -8.86 2.14 -3.66
N VAL A 220 -9.59 2.36 -2.57
CA VAL A 220 -9.35 1.69 -1.30
C VAL A 220 -10.17 0.40 -1.24
N ASP A 221 -9.64 -0.60 -0.58
CA ASP A 221 -10.31 -1.89 -0.39
C ASP A 221 -11.36 -1.79 0.73
N PHE A 222 -12.62 -1.59 0.36
CA PHE A 222 -13.74 -1.52 1.29
C PHE A 222 -14.20 -2.89 1.83
N GLU A 223 -13.70 -3.98 1.30
CA GLU A 223 -14.03 -5.32 1.81
C GLU A 223 -13.22 -5.65 3.06
N ASN A 224 -11.93 -5.31 3.06
CA ASN A 224 -11.02 -5.58 4.16
C ASN A 224 -10.99 -4.44 5.20
N TYR A 225 -10.97 -3.19 4.74
CA TYR A 225 -10.90 -2.02 5.63
C TYR A 225 -12.30 -1.53 5.98
N THR A 226 -12.77 -1.94 7.14
CA THR A 226 -14.08 -1.56 7.72
C THR A 226 -13.91 -1.34 9.22
N ALA A 227 -14.79 -0.53 9.81
CA ALA A 227 -14.82 -0.29 11.26
C ALA A 227 -15.24 -1.53 12.05
N SER A 228 -15.97 -2.46 11.42
CA SER A 228 -16.39 -3.74 11.99
C SER A 228 -15.47 -4.87 11.56
N GLY A 229 -15.33 -5.90 12.39
CA GLY A 229 -14.55 -7.10 12.11
C GLY A 229 -13.59 -7.47 13.24
N GLU A 230 -12.80 -8.51 13.01
CA GLU A 230 -11.86 -9.02 14.00
C GLU A 230 -10.78 -7.98 14.35
N LYS A 231 -10.39 -7.98 15.61
CA LYS A 231 -9.26 -7.20 16.12
C LYS A 231 -8.01 -8.06 16.19
N PHE A 232 -6.87 -7.47 15.92
CA PHE A 232 -5.57 -8.15 16.01
C PHE A 232 -5.18 -8.35 17.47
N ASP A 233 -4.84 -9.56 17.87
CA ASP A 233 -4.34 -9.82 19.22
C ASP A 233 -2.87 -9.38 19.35
N LEU A 234 -2.65 -8.37 20.16
CA LEU A 234 -1.32 -7.88 20.51
C LEU A 234 -0.67 -8.65 21.68
N HIS A 235 -1.34 -9.69 22.19
CA HIS A 235 -0.85 -10.56 23.27
C HIS A 235 -0.34 -9.79 24.50
N GLY A 236 -1.06 -8.75 24.92
CA GLY A 236 -0.68 -7.93 26.06
C GLY A 236 0.59 -7.05 25.85
N LYS A 237 1.08 -6.97 24.62
CA LYS A 237 2.30 -6.18 24.29
C LYS A 237 2.04 -4.69 24.09
N ALA A 238 0.82 -4.22 24.29
CA ALA A 238 0.48 -2.83 24.15
C ALA A 238 -0.31 -2.33 25.37
N LYS A 239 -0.21 -1.04 25.61
CA LYS A 239 -0.96 -0.30 26.63
C LYS A 239 -2.40 -0.07 26.20
N SER A 240 -3.25 0.55 27.06
CA SER A 240 -4.68 0.76 26.79
C SER A 240 -4.89 1.64 25.55
N PHE A 241 -4.27 2.83 25.49
CA PHE A 241 -4.36 3.67 24.30
C PHE A 241 -3.24 3.37 23.32
N LYS A 242 -3.59 3.19 22.03
CA LYS A 242 -2.67 2.73 21.00
C LYS A 242 -2.68 3.65 19.78
N PHE A 243 -1.61 4.42 19.63
CA PHE A 243 -1.30 5.00 18.32
C PHE A 243 -0.76 3.93 17.38
N ILE A 244 -1.11 4.00 16.11
CA ILE A 244 -0.51 3.17 15.06
C ILE A 244 0.03 4.04 13.94
N SER A 245 1.20 3.66 13.41
CA SER A 245 1.78 4.25 12.21
C SER A 245 2.26 3.16 11.26
N VAL A 246 1.92 3.27 9.97
CA VAL A 246 2.17 2.24 8.94
C VAL A 246 2.93 2.87 7.78
N PHE A 247 4.20 2.47 7.58
CA PHE A 247 5.03 3.04 6.52
C PHE A 247 6.29 2.21 6.21
N ASN A 248 6.87 2.44 5.03
CA ASN A 248 8.23 2.00 4.76
C ASN A 248 9.21 3.03 5.35
N TRP A 249 10.20 2.55 6.13
CA TRP A 249 11.18 3.41 6.79
C TRP A 249 12.04 4.14 5.77
N ASN A 250 11.76 5.42 5.57
CA ASN A 250 12.55 6.35 4.77
C ASN A 250 12.34 7.80 5.27
N HIS A 251 13.19 8.72 4.83
CA HIS A 251 13.14 10.12 5.25
C HIS A 251 11.79 10.80 5.01
N ARG A 252 11.14 10.48 3.89
CA ARG A 252 9.85 11.07 3.50
C ARG A 252 8.75 10.82 4.53
N LYS A 253 8.74 9.66 5.18
CA LYS A 253 7.69 9.24 6.12
C LYS A 253 7.78 9.87 7.51
N GLY A 254 8.83 10.64 7.80
CA GLY A 254 8.94 11.43 9.04
C GLY A 254 9.01 10.63 10.32
N ALA A 255 9.57 9.40 10.28
CA ALA A 255 9.70 8.55 11.47
C ALA A 255 10.50 9.20 12.59
N ASP A 256 11.52 9.99 12.25
CA ASP A 256 12.31 10.80 13.17
C ASP A 256 11.45 11.82 13.92
N ALA A 257 10.61 12.57 13.21
CA ALA A 257 9.71 13.54 13.80
C ALA A 257 8.63 12.85 14.67
N LEU A 258 8.08 11.72 14.19
CA LEU A 258 7.10 10.93 14.94
C LEU A 258 7.65 10.49 16.29
N ILE A 259 8.83 9.88 16.32
CA ILE A 259 9.41 9.34 17.56
C ILE A 259 9.73 10.48 18.54
N ARG A 260 10.32 11.58 18.06
CA ARG A 260 10.62 12.75 18.89
C ARG A 260 9.35 13.36 19.50
N ALA A 261 8.31 13.56 18.68
CA ALA A 261 7.05 14.10 19.17
C ALA A 261 6.36 13.13 20.14
N TYR A 262 6.38 11.83 19.87
CA TYR A 262 5.82 10.82 20.75
C TYR A 262 6.54 10.78 22.10
N CYS A 263 7.88 10.82 22.12
CA CYS A 263 8.67 10.92 23.34
C CYS A 263 8.40 12.21 24.14
N GLN A 264 8.02 13.29 23.46
CA GLN A 264 7.65 14.55 24.12
C GLN A 264 6.20 14.54 24.61
N ALA A 265 5.31 13.83 23.92
CA ALA A 265 3.88 13.72 24.24
C ALA A 265 3.61 12.77 25.39
N VAL A 266 4.36 11.67 25.50
CA VAL A 266 4.08 10.49 26.33
C VAL A 266 5.33 10.11 27.11
N SER A 267 5.16 9.72 28.36
CA SER A 267 6.22 9.17 29.22
C SER A 267 6.11 7.65 29.35
N GLY A 268 7.12 7.01 29.92
CA GLY A 268 7.10 5.57 30.18
C GLY A 268 6.08 5.12 31.24
N THR A 269 5.54 6.07 32.02
CA THR A 269 4.48 5.81 33.01
C THR A 269 3.07 5.91 32.46
N ASP A 270 2.90 6.52 31.29
CA ASP A 270 1.57 6.68 30.67
C ASP A 270 1.07 5.35 30.09
N ASP A 271 -0.23 5.15 30.13
CA ASP A 271 -0.89 3.96 29.60
C ASP A 271 -1.16 4.07 28.08
N VAL A 272 -0.11 4.47 27.36
CA VAL A 272 -0.11 4.74 25.91
C VAL A 272 1.00 3.97 25.21
N SER A 273 0.72 3.41 24.04
CA SER A 273 1.71 2.77 23.15
C SER A 273 1.72 3.40 21.78
N LEU A 274 2.90 3.42 21.14
CA LEU A 274 3.04 3.64 19.70
C LEU A 274 3.35 2.31 19.02
N ILE A 275 2.48 1.88 18.09
CA ILE A 275 2.65 0.68 17.29
C ILE A 275 3.21 1.09 15.93
N LEU A 276 4.43 0.67 15.63
CA LEU A 276 5.11 0.91 14.36
C LEU A 276 5.03 -0.33 13.47
N VAL A 277 4.25 -0.26 12.40
CA VAL A 277 4.23 -1.26 11.33
C VAL A 277 5.13 -0.74 10.22
N CYS A 278 6.39 -1.11 10.26
CA CYS A 278 7.35 -0.52 9.36
C CYS A 278 8.45 -1.51 8.93
N ARG A 279 8.91 -1.32 7.70
CA ARG A 279 10.02 -2.06 7.10
C ARG A 279 11.05 -1.08 6.56
N LYS A 280 12.29 -1.50 6.53
CA LYS A 280 13.36 -0.77 5.84
C LYS A 280 13.74 -1.58 4.60
N ARG A 281 13.58 -0.99 3.41
CA ARG A 281 14.16 -1.58 2.20
C ARG A 281 15.68 -1.65 2.39
N ARG A 282 16.30 -2.78 2.03
CA ARG A 282 17.76 -2.86 1.96
C ARG A 282 18.25 -1.90 0.87
N VAL A 283 18.77 -0.77 1.26
CA VAL A 283 19.61 0.07 0.40
C VAL A 283 21.05 -0.39 0.65
N SER A 284 21.87 -0.46 -0.38
CA SER A 284 23.29 -0.86 -0.32
C SER A 284 24.02 -0.11 0.81
N GLY A 285 24.50 -0.85 1.81
CA GLY A 285 25.21 -0.36 2.98
C GLY A 285 24.97 -1.23 4.21
N PRO A 286 25.70 -1.05 5.33
CA PRO A 286 25.44 -1.76 6.57
C PRO A 286 24.03 -1.43 7.05
N ALA A 287 23.09 -2.39 6.85
CA ALA A 287 21.68 -2.21 7.11
C ALA A 287 21.45 -2.14 8.63
N ARG A 288 21.38 -0.95 9.19
CA ARG A 288 20.74 -0.75 10.49
C ARG A 288 19.29 -1.19 10.37
N GLY A 289 18.86 -2.09 11.27
CA GLY A 289 17.47 -2.51 11.33
C GLY A 289 16.55 -1.36 11.77
N VAL A 290 15.24 -1.53 11.58
CA VAL A 290 14.25 -0.58 12.14
C VAL A 290 14.43 -0.40 13.64
N LYS A 291 14.83 -1.46 14.35
CA LYS A 291 15.13 -1.41 15.79
C LYS A 291 16.20 -0.35 16.10
N ASP A 292 17.33 -0.42 15.41
CA ASP A 292 18.47 0.48 15.65
C ASP A 292 18.12 1.95 15.34
N GLU A 293 17.29 2.18 14.29
CA GLU A 293 16.83 3.53 13.95
C GLU A 293 15.90 4.09 15.03
N VAL A 294 14.97 3.29 15.55
CA VAL A 294 14.07 3.69 16.64
C VAL A 294 14.88 4.00 17.91
N GLU A 295 15.79 3.13 18.28
CA GLU A 295 16.65 3.31 19.45
C GLU A 295 17.53 4.55 19.33
N LYS A 296 18.06 4.83 18.15
CA LYS A 296 18.80 6.06 17.85
C LYS A 296 17.95 7.31 18.07
N GLU A 297 16.71 7.34 17.54
CA GLU A 297 15.85 8.51 17.71
C GLU A 297 15.42 8.71 19.17
N ILE A 298 15.16 7.63 19.93
CA ILE A 298 14.88 7.70 21.37
C ILE A 298 16.10 8.25 22.12
N ALA A 299 17.31 7.75 21.83
CA ALA A 299 18.55 8.22 22.44
C ALA A 299 18.82 9.72 22.18
N ASN A 300 18.44 10.21 20.99
CA ASN A 300 18.55 11.63 20.64
C ASN A 300 17.69 12.54 21.53
N VAL A 301 16.55 12.03 22.04
CA VAL A 301 15.67 12.79 22.95
C VAL A 301 16.20 12.84 24.39
N LYS A 302 17.11 11.94 24.76
CA LYS A 302 17.74 11.86 26.09
C LYS A 302 16.75 11.76 27.27
N MET A 303 15.71 10.93 27.11
CA MET A 303 14.72 10.67 28.17
C MET A 303 15.22 9.64 29.18
N ALA A 304 14.98 9.88 30.47
CA ALA A 304 15.27 8.91 31.53
C ALA A 304 14.31 7.70 31.48
N ASN A 305 13.05 7.94 31.10
CA ASN A 305 12.02 6.88 31.00
C ASN A 305 11.28 7.01 29.67
N PRO A 306 11.78 6.35 28.60
CA PRO A 306 11.18 6.44 27.27
C PRO A 306 9.81 5.77 27.21
N PRO A 307 8.87 6.28 26.37
CA PRO A 307 7.55 5.74 26.24
C PRO A 307 7.54 4.38 25.53
N HIS A 308 6.43 3.67 25.67
CA HIS A 308 6.30 2.33 25.15
C HIS A 308 6.08 2.31 23.62
N ILE A 309 6.97 1.62 22.88
CA ILE A 309 6.92 1.45 21.43
C ILE A 309 6.93 -0.04 21.05
N VAL A 310 5.90 -0.47 20.37
CA VAL A 310 5.79 -1.83 19.79
C VAL A 310 6.17 -1.79 18.30
N ARG A 311 7.08 -2.66 17.90
CA ARG A 311 7.58 -2.74 16.51
C ARG A 311 7.10 -4.02 15.85
N LEU A 312 6.34 -3.88 14.77
CA LEU A 312 5.90 -4.99 13.92
C LEU A 312 6.64 -4.90 12.58
N THR A 313 7.67 -5.74 12.43
CA THR A 313 8.56 -5.76 11.26
C THR A 313 8.31 -6.95 10.35
N LYS A 314 7.48 -7.91 10.77
CA LYS A 314 7.06 -9.06 9.95
C LYS A 314 6.07 -8.62 8.89
N GLU A 315 6.01 -9.39 7.80
CA GLU A 315 4.96 -9.21 6.80
C GLU A 315 3.61 -9.58 7.37
N ILE A 316 2.65 -8.68 7.18
CA ILE A 316 1.24 -8.86 7.48
C ILE A 316 0.45 -8.62 6.19
N ASN A 317 -0.59 -9.42 5.96
CA ASN A 317 -1.47 -9.24 4.80
C ASN A 317 -2.52 -8.14 5.07
N GLU A 318 -3.32 -7.81 4.05
CA GLU A 318 -4.33 -6.75 4.14
C GLU A 318 -5.37 -7.01 5.25
N ILE A 319 -5.81 -8.26 5.43
CA ILE A 319 -6.77 -8.64 6.47
C ILE A 319 -6.16 -8.41 7.86
N GLN A 320 -4.91 -8.85 8.05
CA GLN A 320 -4.19 -8.64 9.31
C GLN A 320 -3.92 -7.17 9.59
N LEU A 321 -3.61 -6.39 8.54
CA LEU A 321 -3.41 -4.95 8.68
C LEU A 321 -4.72 -4.25 9.07
N ALA A 322 -5.84 -4.60 8.44
CA ALA A 322 -7.14 -4.06 8.79
C ALA A 322 -7.55 -4.43 10.24
N SER A 323 -7.32 -5.68 10.66
CA SER A 323 -7.57 -6.10 12.05
C SER A 323 -6.68 -5.38 13.05
N LEU A 324 -5.45 -5.04 12.66
CA LEU A 324 -4.52 -4.27 13.48
C LEU A 324 -4.95 -2.81 13.61
N TYR A 325 -5.39 -2.15 12.53
CA TYR A 325 -6.00 -0.82 12.63
C TYR A 325 -7.17 -0.82 13.61
N ARG A 326 -8.11 -1.78 13.51
CA ARG A 326 -9.25 -1.91 14.45
C ARG A 326 -8.84 -2.19 15.90
N SER A 327 -7.62 -2.65 16.15
CA SER A 327 -7.10 -2.89 17.50
C SER A 327 -6.47 -1.66 18.13
N CYS A 328 -6.32 -0.57 17.35
CA CYS A 328 -5.70 0.67 17.77
C CYS A 328 -6.74 1.78 17.92
N ASP A 329 -6.32 2.88 18.54
CA ASP A 329 -7.22 3.97 18.88
C ASP A 329 -7.03 5.19 17.97
N ALA A 330 -5.83 5.45 17.45
CA ALA A 330 -5.57 6.54 16.52
C ALA A 330 -4.42 6.23 15.57
N PHE A 331 -4.54 6.70 14.33
CA PHE A 331 -3.44 6.65 13.35
C PHE A 331 -2.67 7.96 13.34
N VAL A 332 -1.34 7.89 13.25
CA VAL A 332 -0.48 9.06 13.15
C VAL A 332 0.64 8.82 12.13
N LEU A 333 0.79 9.74 11.18
CA LEU A 333 1.90 9.71 10.22
C LEU A 333 2.32 11.15 9.84
N PRO A 334 3.38 11.69 10.44
CA PRO A 334 3.89 13.02 10.09
C PRO A 334 4.78 12.94 8.84
N THR A 335 4.19 12.79 7.68
CA THR A 335 4.93 12.67 6.42
C THR A 335 5.49 14.00 5.93
N ARG A 336 6.62 13.98 5.23
CA ARG A 336 7.18 15.13 4.50
C ARG A 336 6.56 15.35 3.13
N GLY A 337 5.87 14.32 2.61
CA GLY A 337 5.17 14.36 1.33
C GLY A 337 4.53 13.03 0.98
N GLU A 338 3.35 13.08 0.40
CA GLU A 338 2.59 11.94 -0.12
C GLU A 338 2.03 12.26 -1.49
N GLY A 339 2.00 11.24 -2.36
CA GLY A 339 1.29 11.33 -3.63
C GLY A 339 -0.20 11.01 -3.49
N TYR A 340 -0.56 10.19 -2.47
CA TYR A 340 -1.94 9.86 -2.15
C TYR A 340 -2.18 9.68 -0.64
N GLY A 341 -1.54 8.71 -0.01
CA GLY A 341 -1.67 8.50 1.43
C GLY A 341 -2.65 7.38 1.81
N LEU A 342 -2.59 6.23 1.12
CA LEU A 342 -3.43 5.06 1.42
C LEU A 342 -3.55 4.72 2.91
N PRO A 343 -2.47 4.73 3.74
CA PRO A 343 -2.59 4.38 5.15
C PRO A 343 -3.56 5.26 5.96
N TYR A 344 -3.73 6.53 5.59
CA TYR A 344 -4.72 7.41 6.23
C TYR A 344 -6.14 6.95 5.90
N LEU A 345 -6.38 6.61 4.62
CA LEU A 345 -7.69 6.15 4.15
C LEU A 345 -8.05 4.79 4.75
N GLU A 346 -7.09 3.87 4.80
CA GLU A 346 -7.22 2.55 5.42
C GLU A 346 -7.59 2.67 6.92
N ALA A 347 -6.87 3.50 7.66
CA ALA A 347 -7.12 3.76 9.07
C ALA A 347 -8.51 4.41 9.30
N GLY A 348 -8.84 5.42 8.50
CA GLY A 348 -10.15 6.08 8.57
C GLY A 348 -11.31 5.12 8.35
N LEU A 349 -11.23 4.24 7.34
CA LEU A 349 -12.24 3.19 7.09
C LEU A 349 -12.35 2.19 8.23
N CYS A 350 -11.24 1.88 8.91
CA CYS A 350 -11.24 1.01 10.09
C CYS A 350 -11.81 1.70 11.35
N GLY A 351 -12.29 2.92 11.24
CA GLY A 351 -13.00 3.62 12.31
C GLY A 351 -12.10 4.38 13.28
N ILE A 352 -10.79 4.47 13.04
CA ILE A 352 -9.86 5.17 13.93
C ILE A 352 -9.53 6.58 13.44
N PRO A 353 -9.55 7.59 14.31
CA PRO A 353 -9.21 8.96 13.97
C PRO A 353 -7.75 9.10 13.54
N VAL A 354 -7.47 10.16 12.77
CA VAL A 354 -6.24 10.32 12.04
C VAL A 354 -5.53 11.63 12.40
N ILE A 355 -4.21 11.55 12.62
CA ILE A 355 -3.31 12.70 12.69
C ILE A 355 -2.41 12.70 11.46
N GLY A 356 -2.40 13.79 10.70
CA GLY A 356 -1.56 13.97 9.51
C GLY A 356 -0.88 15.33 9.49
N THR A 357 0.14 15.48 8.65
CA THR A 357 0.75 16.79 8.35
C THR A 357 -0.01 17.49 7.23
N LYS A 358 -0.16 18.80 7.31
CA LYS A 358 -0.84 19.63 6.30
C LYS A 358 0.09 19.87 5.11
N VAL A 359 0.33 18.81 4.32
CA VAL A 359 1.28 18.81 3.20
C VAL A 359 0.78 17.99 2.02
N SER A 360 1.21 18.35 0.82
CA SER A 360 1.05 17.56 -0.43
C SER A 360 -0.36 16.95 -0.57
N ALA A 361 -0.48 15.73 -1.06
CA ALA A 361 -1.76 15.04 -1.22
C ALA A 361 -2.50 14.75 0.11
N VAL A 362 -1.86 14.88 1.25
CA VAL A 362 -2.55 14.74 2.55
C VAL A 362 -3.66 15.79 2.68
N GLN A 363 -3.46 17.01 2.17
CA GLN A 363 -4.47 18.08 2.16
C GLN A 363 -5.64 17.83 1.18
N ASP A 364 -5.47 16.91 0.23
CA ASP A 364 -6.53 16.51 -0.68
C ASP A 364 -7.49 15.48 -0.07
N ILE A 365 -7.03 14.75 0.95
CA ILE A 365 -7.79 13.66 1.59
C ILE A 365 -8.19 13.97 3.02
N LEU A 366 -7.47 14.81 3.74
CA LEU A 366 -7.73 15.21 5.12
C LEU A 366 -8.07 16.69 5.21
N SER A 367 -9.01 17.02 6.09
CA SER A 367 -9.36 18.39 6.46
C SER A 367 -9.47 18.53 7.97
N GLU A 368 -9.58 19.76 8.45
CA GLU A 368 -9.79 20.03 9.88
C GLU A 368 -11.14 19.50 10.40
N ASP A 369 -12.12 19.30 9.50
CA ASP A 369 -13.41 18.71 9.84
C ASP A 369 -13.38 17.19 9.95
N THR A 370 -12.39 16.55 9.32
CA THR A 370 -12.30 15.08 9.20
C THR A 370 -11.19 14.46 10.04
N SER A 371 -10.21 15.26 10.50
CA SER A 371 -8.97 14.77 11.08
C SER A 371 -8.32 15.81 12.01
N LEU A 372 -7.15 15.47 12.52
CA LEU A 372 -6.23 16.42 13.15
C LEU A 372 -5.04 16.67 12.21
N LEU A 373 -4.97 17.88 11.67
CA LEU A 373 -3.88 18.32 10.79
C LEU A 373 -2.85 19.13 11.59
N ILE A 374 -1.59 18.85 11.33
CA ILE A 374 -0.44 19.56 11.92
C ILE A 374 0.20 20.44 10.85
N ASP A 375 0.24 21.74 11.09
CA ASP A 375 0.89 22.71 10.21
C ASP A 375 2.40 22.53 10.21
N ILE A 376 3.03 22.79 9.06
CA ILE A 376 4.50 22.80 8.89
C ILE A 376 5.05 24.21 8.90
N ASP A 377 6.35 24.36 9.17
CA ASP A 377 7.01 25.67 9.22
C ASP A 377 7.67 26.06 7.89
N GLY A 378 7.83 25.09 6.97
CA GLY A 378 8.46 25.35 5.69
C GLY A 378 8.87 24.10 4.93
N PHE A 379 9.71 24.31 3.95
CA PHE A 379 10.19 23.26 3.05
C PHE A 379 11.72 23.25 3.00
N ARG A 380 12.26 22.06 2.72
CA ARG A 380 13.69 21.88 2.49
C ARG A 380 13.98 20.89 1.37
N LYS A 381 15.17 20.95 0.82
CA LYS A 381 15.65 19.97 -0.14
C LYS A 381 15.86 18.61 0.54
N VAL A 382 15.40 17.56 -0.13
CA VAL A 382 15.65 16.18 0.31
C VAL A 382 17.16 15.90 0.22
N PRO A 383 17.79 15.41 1.29
CA PRO A 383 19.19 15.00 1.24
C PRO A 383 19.40 13.83 0.28
N GLU A 384 20.60 13.72 -0.27
CA GLU A 384 20.97 12.62 -1.15
C GLU A 384 20.76 11.26 -0.45
N ASN A 385 20.21 10.29 -1.18
CA ASN A 385 19.92 8.92 -0.72
C ASN A 385 18.98 8.80 0.49
N ALA A 386 18.32 9.90 0.92
CA ALA A 386 17.50 9.89 2.13
C ALA A 386 16.17 9.13 1.98
N THR A 387 15.59 9.09 0.77
CA THR A 387 14.31 8.44 0.53
C THR A 387 14.45 7.01 -0.01
N GLY A 388 15.64 6.62 -0.43
CA GLY A 388 15.87 5.39 -1.18
C GLY A 388 15.41 5.44 -2.64
N CYS A 389 15.05 6.63 -3.12
CA CYS A 389 14.65 6.90 -4.50
C CYS A 389 15.42 8.14 -4.99
N TYR A 390 16.44 7.94 -5.77
CA TYR A 390 17.38 8.98 -6.22
C TYR A 390 16.72 10.18 -6.92
N PHE A 391 15.58 9.98 -7.57
CA PHE A 391 14.86 11.07 -8.24
C PHE A 391 14.18 12.07 -7.28
N TRP A 392 14.09 11.76 -5.98
CA TRP A 392 13.66 12.72 -4.97
C TRP A 392 14.81 13.51 -4.36
N ASP A 393 16.04 13.09 -4.57
CA ASP A 393 17.21 13.80 -4.05
C ASP A 393 17.25 15.24 -4.59
N GLY A 394 17.42 16.20 -3.72
CA GLY A 394 17.39 17.63 -4.05
C GLY A 394 16.01 18.23 -4.31
N GLN A 395 14.94 17.44 -4.38
CA GLN A 395 13.57 17.94 -4.52
C GLN A 395 13.03 18.53 -3.21
N MET A 396 12.02 19.41 -3.31
CA MET A 396 11.46 20.11 -2.16
C MET A 396 10.38 19.27 -1.45
N MET A 397 10.58 19.01 -0.16
CA MET A 397 9.59 18.40 0.74
C MET A 397 9.43 19.23 2.02
N ALA A 398 8.38 18.94 2.80
CA ALA A 398 8.14 19.61 4.07
C ALA A 398 9.32 19.42 5.05
N ASP A 399 9.68 20.48 5.76
CA ASP A 399 10.63 20.41 6.85
C ASP A 399 9.91 20.08 8.16
N LEU A 400 10.20 18.91 8.72
CA LEU A 400 9.66 18.44 10.00
C LEU A 400 10.71 18.47 11.13
N THR A 401 11.79 19.21 10.95
CA THR A 401 12.91 19.21 11.91
C THR A 401 12.82 20.32 12.95
N SER A 402 11.95 21.31 12.73
CA SER A 402 11.80 22.44 13.66
C SER A 402 11.27 21.98 15.03
N LYS A 403 11.68 22.66 16.08
CA LYS A 403 11.19 22.42 17.43
C LYS A 403 9.69 22.70 17.53
N ASP A 404 9.22 23.72 16.83
CA ASP A 404 7.81 24.13 16.86
C ASP A 404 6.92 23.10 16.20
N PHE A 405 7.34 22.50 15.07
CA PHE A 405 6.62 21.37 14.48
C PHE A 405 6.54 20.17 15.44
N ILE A 406 7.66 19.79 16.06
CA ILE A 406 7.68 18.68 17.03
C ILE A 406 6.74 18.97 18.22
N ASN A 407 6.73 20.20 18.72
CA ASN A 407 5.83 20.63 19.80
C ASN A 407 4.35 20.49 19.37
N ARG A 408 3.98 21.04 18.21
CA ARG A 408 2.60 20.94 17.69
C ARG A 408 2.15 19.49 17.50
N LEU A 409 3.01 18.63 16.95
CA LEU A 409 2.70 17.22 16.80
C LEU A 409 2.53 16.52 18.15
N ALA A 410 3.40 16.80 19.11
CA ALA A 410 3.30 16.27 20.47
C ALA A 410 2.03 16.71 21.19
N GLU A 411 1.68 17.99 21.08
CA GLU A 411 0.43 18.55 21.62
C GLU A 411 -0.79 17.91 20.96
N GLY A 412 -0.76 17.76 19.63
CA GLY A 412 -1.82 17.06 18.89
C GLY A 412 -1.99 15.59 19.32
N MET A 413 -0.90 14.89 19.59
CA MET A 413 -0.98 13.52 20.12
C MET A 413 -1.57 13.50 21.53
N ARG A 414 -1.21 14.42 22.42
CA ARG A 414 -1.83 14.54 23.75
C ARG A 414 -3.31 14.89 23.65
N ASP A 415 -3.68 15.84 22.78
CA ASP A 415 -5.08 16.22 22.58
C ASP A 415 -5.91 15.06 22.05
N MET A 416 -5.36 14.24 21.16
CA MET A 416 -5.99 13.02 20.64
C MET A 416 -6.32 12.03 21.77
N VAL A 417 -5.42 11.82 22.72
CA VAL A 417 -5.63 10.94 23.89
C VAL A 417 -6.71 11.52 24.81
N ASN A 418 -6.60 12.82 25.15
CA ASN A 418 -7.46 13.46 26.13
C ASN A 418 -8.88 13.73 25.61
N ASN A 419 -9.03 13.97 24.32
CA ASN A 419 -10.27 14.36 23.65
C ASN A 419 -10.69 13.36 22.53
N TYR A 420 -10.43 12.07 22.73
CA TYR A 420 -10.64 11.01 21.76
C TYR A 420 -12.01 11.07 21.07
N HIS A 421 -13.09 11.27 21.84
CA HIS A 421 -14.46 11.31 21.30
C HIS A 421 -14.66 12.39 20.23
N LYS A 422 -14.06 13.57 20.40
CA LYS A 422 -14.09 14.66 19.40
C LYS A 422 -13.52 14.18 18.06
N TYR A 423 -12.43 13.43 18.07
CA TYR A 423 -11.76 12.95 16.86
C TYR A 423 -12.43 11.71 16.26
N ALA A 424 -13.02 10.87 17.10
CA ALA A 424 -13.86 9.76 16.64
C ALA A 424 -15.10 10.25 15.85
N GLU A 425 -15.72 11.37 16.28
CA GLU A 425 -16.81 12.00 15.50
C GLU A 425 -16.31 12.57 14.16
N LYS A 426 -15.15 13.24 14.15
CA LYS A 426 -14.53 13.70 12.89
C LYS A 426 -14.25 12.56 11.93
N ASN A 427 -13.85 11.38 12.43
CA ASN A 427 -13.60 10.22 11.58
C ASN A 427 -14.86 9.72 10.86
N LYS A 428 -16.06 9.92 11.38
CA LYS A 428 -17.30 9.60 10.65
C LYS A 428 -17.44 10.43 9.37
N ALA A 429 -17.11 11.72 9.44
CA ALA A 429 -17.09 12.59 8.26
C ALA A 429 -15.99 12.16 7.29
N PHE A 430 -14.82 11.70 7.80
CA PHE A 430 -13.76 11.17 6.98
C PHE A 430 -14.16 9.89 6.25
N GLN A 431 -14.82 8.95 6.92
CA GLN A 431 -15.36 7.75 6.28
C GLN A 431 -16.29 8.10 5.11
N ASN A 432 -17.20 9.06 5.31
CA ASN A 432 -18.09 9.52 4.24
C ASN A 432 -17.32 10.11 3.06
N PHE A 433 -16.29 10.92 3.31
CA PHE A 433 -15.39 11.42 2.26
C PHE A 433 -14.77 10.25 1.48
N ILE A 434 -14.23 9.23 2.16
CA ILE A 434 -13.59 8.09 1.51
C ILE A 434 -14.60 7.32 0.65
N TYR A 435 -15.82 7.08 1.15
CA TYR A 435 -16.89 6.44 0.37
C TYR A 435 -17.21 7.20 -0.91
N THR A 436 -17.33 8.52 -0.82
CA THR A 436 -17.73 9.35 -1.95
C THR A 436 -16.64 9.57 -3.00
N LYS A 437 -15.36 9.47 -2.62
CA LYS A 437 -14.22 9.79 -3.49
C LYS A 437 -13.37 8.60 -3.90
N CYS A 438 -13.24 7.59 -3.04
CA CYS A 438 -12.26 6.52 -3.20
C CYS A 438 -12.90 5.13 -3.38
N SER A 439 -14.24 5.05 -3.43
CA SER A 439 -14.94 3.79 -3.72
C SER A 439 -14.75 3.37 -5.18
N SER A 440 -14.88 2.07 -5.42
CA SER A 440 -14.82 1.49 -6.77
C SER A 440 -15.78 2.18 -7.74
N HIS A 441 -16.99 2.50 -7.30
CA HIS A 441 -17.99 3.19 -8.10
C HIS A 441 -17.58 4.63 -8.42
N ALA A 442 -17.13 5.39 -7.41
CA ALA A 442 -16.71 6.78 -7.59
C ALA A 442 -15.52 6.89 -8.57
N VAL A 443 -14.52 6.04 -8.39
CA VAL A 443 -13.33 6.04 -9.25
C VAL A 443 -13.67 5.55 -10.66
N PHE A 444 -14.51 4.52 -10.80
CA PHE A 444 -14.95 4.07 -12.12
C PHE A 444 -15.67 5.18 -12.90
N ASN A 445 -16.54 5.94 -12.25
CA ASN A 445 -17.20 7.10 -12.87
C ASN A 445 -16.22 8.18 -13.34
N THR A 446 -15.04 8.28 -12.72
CA THR A 446 -13.99 9.18 -13.17
C THR A 446 -13.29 8.69 -14.44
N VAL A 447 -13.11 7.37 -14.59
CA VAL A 447 -12.30 6.79 -15.68
C VAL A 447 -13.11 6.23 -16.83
N LYS A 448 -14.40 5.95 -16.67
CA LYS A 448 -15.23 5.30 -17.69
C LYS A 448 -15.22 6.00 -19.05
N ASP A 449 -15.15 7.33 -19.05
CA ASP A 449 -15.13 8.16 -20.27
C ASP A 449 -13.70 8.37 -20.81
N LEU A 450 -12.67 7.94 -20.06
CA LEU A 450 -11.26 7.98 -20.42
C LEU A 450 -10.76 6.63 -20.96
N LEU A 451 -11.51 5.57 -20.73
CA LEU A 451 -11.24 4.22 -21.22
C LEU A 451 -11.98 3.93 -22.55
N PRO A 452 -11.55 2.92 -23.34
CA PRO A 452 -12.19 2.58 -24.61
C PRO A 452 -13.61 2.02 -24.44
#